data_bacd6eab2bb639ec8b2b7c45ea995d2b
#
_entry.id   bacd6eab2bb639ec8b2b7c45ea995d2b
#
_cell.length_a   1.000
_cell.length_b   1.000
_cell.length_c   1.000
_cell.angle_alpha   90.00
_cell.angle_beta   90.00
_cell.angle_gamma   90.00
#
_symmetry.space_group_name_H-M   'P 1'
#
loop_
_entity.id
_entity.type
_entity.pdbx_description
1 polymer ?
#
loop_
_entity_poly.entity_id
_entity_poly.type
_entity_poly.pdbx_seq_one_letter_code
_entity_poly.pdbx_strand_id
1 'polypeptide(L)'
;STPPPPAAAAAPAQPVQLDHVVAKIGSNVILQSDVEQEMDLSALEPLRVLPGQNTPEEALRRLIDRTLILEQMKEQQQPVMTPTPEVEKALAELRKQIPACGRYHCETDPGWDAFLKASHLTPGEVEQRWSQRMAILHFIDLRFRSGITVTRDQVTAYYQKTLLPALAKAHDPAPPLSQVAGRIQELLLQQQVSGLFQDWLSSLRDQGNVEIVDQAYADLTNTNSGANSSNPGPGQ
;
A
#
# COMPACT_ATOMS: atom_id res chain seq x y z
N SER A 1 10.41 -22.79 -67.21
CA SER A 1 9.54 -21.94 -66.42
C SER A 1 9.29 -22.61 -65.09
N THR A 2 9.90 -22.07 -64.03
CA THR A 2 9.76 -22.55 -62.65
C THR A 2 8.54 -21.86 -62.00
N PRO A 3 7.62 -22.59 -61.36
CA PRO A 3 6.47 -21.97 -60.69
C PRO A 3 6.93 -21.14 -59.48
N PRO A 4 6.21 -20.07 -59.14
CA PRO A 4 6.53 -19.25 -57.98
C PRO A 4 6.29 -20.04 -56.67
N PRO A 5 7.04 -19.74 -55.58
CA PRO A 5 6.85 -20.39 -54.29
C PRO A 5 5.48 -20.02 -53.69
N PRO A 6 4.84 -20.93 -52.95
CA PRO A 6 3.56 -20.68 -52.32
C PRO A 6 3.70 -19.53 -51.29
N ALA A 7 2.75 -18.61 -51.35
CA ALA A 7 2.65 -17.50 -50.37
C ALA A 7 2.53 -18.07 -48.95
N ALA A 8 3.43 -17.65 -48.08
CA ALA A 8 3.36 -18.00 -46.66
C ALA A 8 2.01 -17.55 -46.07
N ALA A 9 1.25 -18.52 -45.56
CA ALA A 9 0.01 -18.23 -44.87
C ALA A 9 0.31 -17.29 -43.66
N ALA A 10 -0.36 -16.14 -43.62
CA ALA A 10 -0.27 -15.23 -42.47
C ALA A 10 -0.70 -15.98 -41.21
N ALA A 11 0.14 -15.96 -40.20
CA ALA A 11 -0.22 -16.50 -38.89
C ALA A 11 -1.51 -15.85 -38.40
N PRO A 12 -2.44 -16.59 -37.79
CA PRO A 12 -3.67 -16.01 -37.23
C PRO A 12 -3.28 -14.92 -36.24
N ALA A 13 -3.85 -13.72 -36.40
CA ALA A 13 -3.69 -12.63 -35.45
C ALA A 13 -4.16 -13.13 -34.07
N GLN A 14 -3.28 -13.07 -33.09
CA GLN A 14 -3.67 -13.40 -31.70
C GLN A 14 -4.80 -12.46 -31.28
N PRO A 15 -5.86 -12.95 -30.62
CA PRO A 15 -6.92 -12.10 -30.13
C PRO A 15 -6.32 -11.06 -29.18
N VAL A 16 -6.52 -9.78 -29.49
CA VAL A 16 -6.19 -8.69 -28.58
C VAL A 16 -7.12 -8.82 -27.40
N GLN A 17 -6.59 -9.22 -26.25
CA GLN A 17 -7.35 -9.22 -25.00
C GLN A 17 -7.61 -7.76 -24.64
N LEU A 18 -8.87 -7.33 -24.78
CA LEU A 18 -9.27 -5.99 -24.35
C LEU A 18 -9.27 -5.95 -22.82
N ASP A 19 -8.69 -4.90 -22.27
CA ASP A 19 -8.75 -4.62 -20.85
C ASP A 19 -10.20 -4.39 -20.42
N HIS A 20 -10.58 -4.76 -19.20
CA HIS A 20 -11.96 -4.64 -18.74
C HIS A 20 -12.04 -3.92 -17.39
N VAL A 21 -13.20 -3.32 -17.14
CA VAL A 21 -13.49 -2.60 -15.91
C VAL A 21 -13.79 -3.59 -14.80
N VAL A 22 -13.00 -3.52 -13.72
CA VAL A 22 -13.15 -4.35 -12.53
C VAL A 22 -14.02 -3.66 -11.47
N ALA A 23 -13.81 -2.35 -11.27
CA ALA A 23 -14.56 -1.55 -10.30
C ALA A 23 -14.75 -0.12 -10.79
N LYS A 24 -15.77 0.54 -10.23
CA LYS A 24 -16.03 1.98 -10.39
C LYS A 24 -16.07 2.65 -9.04
N ILE A 25 -15.52 3.86 -8.95
CA ILE A 25 -15.52 4.67 -7.74
C ILE A 25 -15.89 6.09 -8.16
N GLY A 26 -17.14 6.49 -7.93
CA GLY A 26 -17.65 7.74 -8.46
C GLY A 26 -17.48 7.82 -9.98
N SER A 27 -16.66 8.75 -10.47
CA SER A 27 -16.32 8.90 -11.89
C SER A 27 -15.07 8.13 -12.33
N ASN A 28 -14.31 7.55 -11.39
CA ASN A 28 -13.11 6.78 -11.71
C ASN A 28 -13.44 5.32 -11.99
N VAL A 29 -12.63 4.70 -12.85
CA VAL A 29 -12.70 3.26 -13.14
C VAL A 29 -11.38 2.62 -12.78
N ILE A 30 -11.43 1.37 -12.33
CA ILE A 30 -10.26 0.50 -12.13
C ILE A 30 -10.37 -0.62 -13.15
N LEU A 31 -9.29 -0.82 -13.90
CA LEU A 31 -9.16 -1.85 -14.91
C LEU A 31 -8.44 -3.08 -14.36
N GLN A 32 -8.55 -4.20 -15.06
CA GLN A 32 -7.81 -5.42 -14.71
C GLN A 32 -6.29 -5.19 -14.79
N SER A 33 -5.82 -4.45 -15.79
CA SER A 33 -4.41 -4.07 -15.91
C SER A 33 -3.90 -3.24 -14.72
N ASP A 34 -4.75 -2.39 -14.13
CA ASP A 34 -4.39 -1.65 -12.92
C ASP A 34 -4.17 -2.60 -11.72
N VAL A 35 -4.99 -3.64 -11.61
CA VAL A 35 -4.85 -4.67 -10.56
C VAL A 35 -3.55 -5.44 -10.73
N GLU A 36 -3.22 -5.86 -11.95
CA GLU A 36 -1.97 -6.56 -12.28
C GLU A 36 -0.75 -5.67 -11.97
N GLN A 37 -0.79 -4.40 -12.38
CA GLN A 37 0.27 -3.44 -12.07
C GLN A 37 0.43 -3.21 -10.56
N GLU A 38 -0.68 -3.13 -9.80
CA GLU A 38 -0.62 -2.99 -8.33
C GLU A 38 0.01 -4.22 -7.67
N MET A 39 -0.23 -5.42 -8.23
CA MET A 39 0.44 -6.64 -7.77
C MET A 39 1.94 -6.60 -8.06
N ASP A 40 2.36 -6.17 -9.25
CA ASP A 40 3.77 -6.04 -9.62
C ASP A 40 4.49 -4.99 -8.76
N LEU A 41 3.83 -3.88 -8.43
CA LEU A 41 4.34 -2.85 -7.54
C LEU A 41 4.63 -3.34 -6.11
N SER A 42 4.04 -4.47 -5.69
CA SER A 42 4.34 -5.10 -4.40
C SER A 42 5.81 -5.52 -4.25
N ALA A 43 6.52 -5.74 -5.36
CA ALA A 43 7.95 -6.03 -5.35
C ALA A 43 8.80 -4.92 -4.73
N LEU A 44 8.29 -3.69 -4.72
CA LEU A 44 8.93 -2.53 -4.09
C LEU A 44 8.68 -2.47 -2.57
N GLU A 45 7.73 -3.24 -2.04
CA GLU A 45 7.30 -3.21 -0.64
C GLU A 45 7.38 -4.59 0.04
N PRO A 46 8.53 -5.27 0.04
CA PRO A 46 8.64 -6.68 0.45
C PRO A 46 8.34 -6.93 1.94
N LEU A 47 8.35 -5.88 2.77
CA LEU A 47 8.02 -5.98 4.21
C LEU A 47 6.54 -5.70 4.49
N ARG A 48 5.80 -5.16 3.53
CA ARG A 48 4.39 -4.78 3.69
C ARG A 48 3.44 -5.85 3.18
N VAL A 49 3.86 -6.57 2.15
CA VAL A 49 3.07 -7.63 1.54
C VAL A 49 3.72 -8.97 1.85
N LEU A 50 3.13 -9.71 2.79
CA LEU A 50 3.62 -11.03 3.15
C LEU A 50 3.40 -12.03 2.01
N PRO A 51 4.23 -13.07 1.89
CA PRO A 51 4.00 -14.16 0.93
C PRO A 51 2.57 -14.71 1.06
N GLY A 52 1.85 -14.80 -0.05
CA GLY A 52 0.46 -15.24 -0.11
C GLY A 52 -0.60 -14.15 0.15
N GLN A 53 -0.20 -12.93 0.49
CA GLN A 53 -1.11 -11.78 0.64
C GLN A 53 -1.16 -10.87 -0.59
N ASN A 54 -0.36 -11.15 -1.62
CA ASN A 54 -0.40 -10.41 -2.88
C ASN A 54 -1.41 -11.06 -3.83
N THR A 55 -2.69 -10.99 -3.48
CA THR A 55 -3.78 -11.49 -4.33
C THR A 55 -4.40 -10.37 -5.15
N PRO A 56 -5.08 -10.68 -6.27
CA PRO A 56 -5.81 -9.68 -7.04
C PRO A 56 -6.84 -8.91 -6.20
N GLU A 57 -7.53 -9.59 -5.27
CA GLU A 57 -8.52 -8.98 -4.39
C GLU A 57 -7.88 -7.95 -3.45
N GLU A 58 -6.74 -8.28 -2.85
CA GLU A 58 -6.01 -7.35 -2.00
C GLU A 58 -5.41 -6.18 -2.81
N ALA A 59 -4.98 -6.43 -4.05
CA ALA A 59 -4.53 -5.37 -4.96
C ALA A 59 -5.68 -4.43 -5.30
N LEU A 60 -6.86 -4.98 -5.66
CA LEU A 60 -8.06 -4.18 -5.94
C LEU A 60 -8.47 -3.36 -4.71
N ARG A 61 -8.43 -3.93 -3.50
CA ARG A 61 -8.74 -3.20 -2.26
C ARG A 61 -7.79 -2.01 -2.06
N ARG A 62 -6.48 -2.21 -2.26
CA ARG A 62 -5.49 -1.12 -2.21
C ARG A 62 -5.74 -0.03 -3.24
N LEU A 63 -6.17 -0.41 -4.46
CA LEU A 63 -6.54 0.53 -5.52
C LEU A 63 -7.77 1.36 -5.16
N ILE A 64 -8.82 0.71 -4.64
CA ILE A 64 -10.04 1.38 -4.17
C ILE A 64 -9.68 2.40 -3.08
N ASP A 65 -8.97 1.98 -2.04
CA ASP A 65 -8.56 2.85 -0.94
C ASP A 65 -7.76 4.05 -1.41
N ARG A 66 -6.77 3.81 -2.29
CA ARG A 66 -5.95 4.87 -2.87
C ARG A 66 -6.79 5.86 -3.68
N THR A 67 -7.71 5.37 -4.49
CA THR A 67 -8.59 6.23 -5.30
C THR A 67 -9.45 7.12 -4.42
N LEU A 68 -10.09 6.57 -3.39
CA LEU A 68 -10.90 7.32 -2.43
C LEU A 68 -10.07 8.40 -1.70
N ILE A 69 -8.86 8.07 -1.27
CA ILE A 69 -7.96 9.02 -0.61
C ILE A 69 -7.58 10.16 -1.57
N LEU A 70 -7.22 9.82 -2.81
CA LEU A 70 -6.84 10.81 -3.82
C LEU A 70 -8.00 11.74 -4.20
N GLU A 71 -9.24 11.22 -4.28
CA GLU A 71 -10.44 12.03 -4.48
C GLU A 71 -10.61 13.02 -3.32
N GLN A 72 -10.52 12.55 -2.09
CA GLN A 72 -10.63 13.40 -0.91
C GLN A 72 -9.51 14.46 -0.85
N MET A 73 -8.28 14.11 -1.25
CA MET A 73 -7.19 15.08 -1.36
C MET A 73 -7.49 16.16 -2.40
N LYS A 74 -8.03 15.78 -3.56
CA LYS A 74 -8.42 16.72 -4.62
C LYS A 74 -9.54 17.66 -4.16
N GLU A 75 -10.57 17.14 -3.49
CA GLU A 75 -11.67 17.94 -2.93
C GLU A 75 -11.16 18.97 -1.92
N GLN A 76 -10.15 18.63 -1.13
CA GLN A 76 -9.50 19.50 -0.17
C GLN A 76 -8.37 20.34 -0.78
N GLN A 77 -8.22 20.33 -2.10
CA GLN A 77 -7.18 21.08 -2.86
C GLN A 77 -5.76 20.75 -2.37
N GLN A 78 -5.54 19.50 -1.92
CA GLN A 78 -4.22 19.03 -1.50
C GLN A 78 -3.42 18.50 -2.69
N PRO A 79 -2.08 18.64 -2.68
CA PRO A 79 -1.23 18.07 -3.71
C PRO A 79 -1.36 16.54 -3.73
N VAL A 80 -1.67 15.97 -4.89
CA VAL A 80 -1.78 14.51 -5.10
C VAL A 80 -0.49 13.86 -5.58
N MET A 81 0.54 14.68 -5.83
CA MET A 81 1.88 14.26 -6.28
C MET A 81 2.95 15.01 -5.50
N THR A 82 4.05 14.35 -5.22
CA THR A 82 5.25 14.95 -4.62
C THR A 82 6.23 15.37 -5.73
N PRO A 83 6.99 16.48 -5.57
CA PRO A 83 7.98 16.91 -6.56
C PRO A 83 9.04 15.85 -6.87
N THR A 84 9.45 15.73 -8.13
CA THR A 84 10.41 14.73 -8.63
C THR A 84 11.72 14.65 -7.82
N PRO A 85 12.39 15.73 -7.40
CA PRO A 85 13.64 15.62 -6.64
C PRO A 85 13.49 14.90 -5.29
N GLU A 86 12.33 15.04 -4.64
CA GLU A 86 12.04 14.35 -3.39
C GLU A 86 11.77 12.86 -3.64
N VAL A 87 11.07 12.55 -4.74
CA VAL A 87 10.79 11.17 -5.16
C VAL A 87 12.07 10.43 -5.52
N GLU A 88 12.96 11.03 -6.31
CA GLU A 88 14.26 10.47 -6.68
C GLU A 88 15.09 10.11 -5.43
N LYS A 89 15.14 11.02 -4.47
CA LYS A 89 15.84 10.78 -3.19
C LYS A 89 15.21 9.60 -2.43
N ALA A 90 13.88 9.55 -2.36
CA ALA A 90 13.17 8.47 -1.67
C ALA A 90 13.38 7.12 -2.36
N LEU A 91 13.38 7.09 -3.70
CA LEU A 91 13.66 5.88 -4.47
C LEU A 91 15.11 5.41 -4.31
N ALA A 92 16.07 6.34 -4.23
CA ALA A 92 17.47 5.98 -3.95
C ALA A 92 17.63 5.28 -2.58
N GLU A 93 16.89 5.70 -1.57
CA GLU A 93 16.88 5.02 -0.26
C GLU A 93 16.12 3.69 -0.31
N LEU A 94 15.00 3.63 -1.06
CA LEU A 94 14.24 2.40 -1.25
C LEU A 94 15.08 1.29 -1.88
N ARG A 95 15.88 1.59 -2.92
CA ARG A 95 16.76 0.63 -3.59
C ARG A 95 17.67 -0.12 -2.61
N LYS A 96 18.09 0.54 -1.51
CA LYS A 96 18.95 -0.06 -0.47
C LYS A 96 18.20 -1.02 0.45
N GLN A 97 16.86 -0.91 0.52
CA GLN A 97 16.03 -1.65 1.46
C GLN A 97 15.36 -2.88 0.84
N ILE A 98 15.30 -2.97 -0.49
CA ILE A 98 14.69 -4.09 -1.20
C ILE A 98 15.65 -5.28 -1.17
N PRO A 99 15.30 -6.43 -0.52
CA PRO A 99 16.22 -7.57 -0.41
C PRO A 99 16.63 -8.14 -1.77
N ALA A 100 15.74 -8.14 -2.76
CA ALA A 100 16.02 -8.61 -4.12
C ALA A 100 17.09 -7.77 -4.82
N CYS A 101 17.21 -6.49 -4.47
CA CYS A 101 18.21 -5.57 -5.01
C CYS A 101 19.65 -5.99 -4.76
N GLY A 102 19.93 -6.77 -3.73
CA GLY A 102 21.24 -7.34 -3.52
C GLY A 102 21.73 -8.25 -4.67
N ARG A 103 20.82 -8.89 -5.40
CA ARG A 103 21.13 -9.72 -6.58
C ARG A 103 21.26 -8.92 -7.87
N TYR A 104 20.51 -7.82 -7.97
CA TYR A 104 20.47 -6.98 -9.17
C TYR A 104 21.44 -5.82 -9.14
N HIS A 105 22.06 -5.54 -7.99
CA HIS A 105 22.91 -4.36 -7.81
C HIS A 105 22.17 -3.05 -8.10
N CYS A 106 20.97 -2.87 -7.48
CA CYS A 106 20.10 -1.72 -7.71
C CYS A 106 20.69 -0.37 -7.26
N GLU A 107 21.86 -0.35 -6.65
CA GLU A 107 22.64 0.86 -6.42
C GLU A 107 23.12 1.49 -7.74
N THR A 108 23.19 0.69 -8.82
CA THR A 108 23.48 1.14 -10.18
C THR A 108 22.20 1.26 -10.99
N ASP A 109 22.14 2.21 -11.95
CA ASP A 109 20.96 2.36 -12.81
C ASP A 109 20.71 1.12 -13.68
N PRO A 110 21.72 0.47 -14.31
CA PRO A 110 21.48 -0.76 -15.04
C PRO A 110 20.93 -1.90 -14.17
N GLY A 111 21.38 -1.99 -12.92
CA GLY A 111 20.88 -2.99 -11.97
C GLY A 111 19.45 -2.71 -11.55
N TRP A 112 19.12 -1.45 -11.32
CA TRP A 112 17.75 -1.03 -11.03
C TRP A 112 16.79 -1.33 -12.20
N ASP A 113 17.18 -0.98 -13.43
CA ASP A 113 16.39 -1.27 -14.63
C ASP A 113 16.18 -2.78 -14.84
N ALA A 114 17.21 -3.59 -14.57
CA ALA A 114 17.10 -5.04 -14.63
C ALA A 114 16.11 -5.59 -13.59
N PHE A 115 16.13 -5.06 -12.36
CA PHE A 115 15.18 -5.41 -11.30
C PHE A 115 13.74 -5.04 -11.70
N LEU A 116 13.52 -3.79 -12.16
CA LEU A 116 12.20 -3.33 -12.58
C LEU A 116 11.64 -4.19 -13.73
N LYS A 117 12.46 -4.44 -14.74
CA LYS A 117 12.07 -5.30 -15.86
C LYS A 117 11.70 -6.72 -15.41
N ALA A 118 12.46 -7.31 -14.47
CA ALA A 118 12.15 -8.61 -13.89
C ALA A 118 10.86 -8.60 -13.04
N SER A 119 10.45 -7.45 -12.57
CA SER A 119 9.21 -7.21 -11.80
C SER A 119 8.06 -6.66 -12.67
N HIS A 120 8.19 -6.67 -14.00
CA HIS A 120 7.23 -6.13 -14.98
C HIS A 120 6.90 -4.65 -14.80
N LEU A 121 7.84 -3.87 -14.24
CA LEU A 121 7.68 -2.45 -13.96
C LEU A 121 8.54 -1.59 -14.86
N THR A 122 8.08 -0.35 -15.11
CA THR A 122 8.86 0.70 -15.76
C THR A 122 9.30 1.76 -14.74
N PRO A 123 10.40 2.48 -14.97
CA PRO A 123 10.83 3.59 -14.10
C PRO A 123 9.74 4.65 -13.91
N GLY A 124 8.99 4.99 -14.99
CA GLY A 124 7.92 5.99 -14.92
C GLY A 124 6.74 5.58 -14.03
N GLU A 125 6.31 4.32 -14.09
CA GLU A 125 5.26 3.77 -13.21
C GLU A 125 5.69 3.81 -11.75
N VAL A 126 6.93 3.44 -11.47
CA VAL A 126 7.48 3.46 -10.12
C VAL A 126 7.58 4.88 -9.58
N GLU A 127 8.08 5.84 -10.38
CA GLU A 127 8.17 7.25 -10.01
C GLU A 127 6.77 7.83 -9.71
N GLN A 128 5.81 7.61 -10.60
CA GLN A 128 4.43 8.06 -10.41
C GLN A 128 3.80 7.48 -9.16
N ARG A 129 3.93 6.17 -8.96
CA ARG A 129 3.39 5.47 -7.78
C ARG A 129 4.01 5.98 -6.50
N TRP A 130 5.33 6.20 -6.49
CA TRP A 130 6.05 6.67 -5.31
C TRP A 130 5.72 8.13 -4.99
N SER A 131 5.58 8.97 -6.00
CA SER A 131 5.14 10.36 -5.87
C SER A 131 3.75 10.46 -5.23
N GLN A 132 2.77 9.70 -5.72
CA GLN A 132 1.45 9.62 -5.11
C GLN A 132 1.50 9.10 -3.67
N ARG A 133 2.26 8.02 -3.42
CA ARG A 133 2.42 7.46 -2.09
C ARG A 133 2.95 8.48 -1.08
N MET A 134 4.00 9.23 -1.45
CA MET A 134 4.58 10.26 -0.60
C MET A 134 3.58 11.38 -0.31
N ALA A 135 2.83 11.83 -1.32
CA ALA A 135 1.78 12.84 -1.16
C ALA A 135 0.67 12.36 -0.21
N ILE A 136 0.22 11.11 -0.36
CA ILE A 136 -0.78 10.50 0.55
C ILE A 136 -0.24 10.42 1.99
N LEU A 137 1.00 9.96 2.19
CA LEU A 137 1.59 9.86 3.52
C LEU A 137 1.72 11.23 4.18
N HIS A 138 2.13 12.25 3.43
CA HIS A 138 2.19 13.62 3.92
C HIS A 138 0.79 14.16 4.31
N PHE A 139 -0.21 13.92 3.48
CA PHE A 139 -1.60 14.28 3.78
C PHE A 139 -2.13 13.61 5.06
N ILE A 140 -1.86 12.30 5.23
CA ILE A 140 -2.23 11.55 6.43
C ILE A 140 -1.56 12.13 7.68
N ASP A 141 -0.26 12.45 7.59
CA ASP A 141 0.50 13.05 8.69
C ASP A 141 -0.09 14.40 9.10
N LEU A 142 -0.34 15.27 8.15
CA LEU A 142 -0.96 16.59 8.40
C LEU A 142 -2.36 16.47 9.01
N ARG A 143 -3.17 15.54 8.51
CA ARG A 143 -4.57 15.41 8.92
C ARG A 143 -4.72 14.81 10.31
N PHE A 144 -3.93 13.81 10.66
CA PHE A 144 -4.15 13.00 11.87
C PHE A 144 -3.11 13.25 12.97
N ARG A 145 -1.84 13.44 12.62
CA ARG A 145 -0.77 13.53 13.60
C ARG A 145 -0.82 14.80 14.44
N SER A 146 -1.15 15.94 13.83
CA SER A 146 -1.12 17.25 14.49
C SER A 146 -2.10 17.40 15.66
N GLY A 147 -3.19 16.62 15.68
CA GLY A 147 -4.22 16.64 16.72
C GLY A 147 -3.98 15.68 17.89
N ILE A 148 -2.95 14.82 17.82
CA ILE A 148 -2.71 13.79 18.81
C ILE A 148 -1.65 14.20 19.83
N THR A 149 -1.97 14.05 21.10
CA THR A 149 -1.03 14.23 22.22
C THR A 149 -0.95 12.95 23.04
N VAL A 150 0.20 12.31 23.05
CA VAL A 150 0.48 11.16 23.92
C VAL A 150 0.96 11.67 25.28
N THR A 151 0.20 11.39 26.35
CA THR A 151 0.53 11.83 27.70
C THR A 151 1.57 10.94 28.37
N ARG A 152 2.22 11.46 29.42
CA ARG A 152 3.16 10.67 30.25
C ARG A 152 2.48 9.48 30.91
N ASP A 153 1.23 9.63 31.32
CA ASP A 153 0.45 8.57 31.96
C ASP A 153 0.18 7.42 30.99
N GLN A 154 -0.12 7.72 29.71
CA GLN A 154 -0.26 6.70 28.67
C GLN A 154 1.05 5.95 28.43
N VAL A 155 2.17 6.65 28.38
CA VAL A 155 3.51 6.05 28.24
C VAL A 155 3.82 5.13 29.43
N THR A 156 3.55 5.59 30.65
CA THR A 156 3.79 4.81 31.86
C THR A 156 2.87 3.58 31.92
N ALA A 157 1.60 3.76 31.57
CA ALA A 157 0.63 2.67 31.53
C ALA A 157 1.04 1.59 30.51
N TYR A 158 1.46 1.98 29.30
CA TYR A 158 1.95 1.05 28.28
C TYR A 158 3.19 0.29 28.77
N TYR A 159 4.16 0.99 29.35
CA TYR A 159 5.36 0.37 29.90
C TYR A 159 5.02 -0.70 30.94
N GLN A 160 4.16 -0.36 31.93
CA GLN A 160 3.82 -1.26 33.02
C GLN A 160 2.91 -2.41 32.61
N LYS A 161 1.88 -2.15 31.78
CA LYS A 161 0.83 -3.11 31.47
C LYS A 161 1.10 -3.95 30.20
N THR A 162 1.98 -3.47 29.31
CA THR A 162 2.25 -4.12 28.04
C THR A 162 3.70 -4.55 27.89
N LEU A 163 4.65 -3.61 28.05
CA LEU A 163 6.06 -3.89 27.77
C LEU A 163 6.69 -4.79 28.85
N LEU A 164 6.53 -4.48 30.13
CA LEU A 164 7.11 -5.27 31.21
C LEU A 164 6.61 -6.73 31.22
N PRO A 165 5.29 -7.03 31.10
CA PRO A 165 4.82 -8.42 31.00
C PRO A 165 5.32 -9.15 29.78
N ALA A 166 5.46 -8.47 28.62
CA ALA A 166 5.98 -9.07 27.39
C ALA A 166 7.45 -9.46 27.54
N LEU A 167 8.28 -8.57 28.10
CA LEU A 167 9.70 -8.84 28.38
C LEU A 167 9.88 -9.96 29.42
N ALA A 168 9.08 -9.94 30.49
CA ALA A 168 9.10 -11.02 31.50
C ALA A 168 8.78 -12.39 30.88
N LYS A 169 7.80 -12.45 29.99
CA LYS A 169 7.45 -13.68 29.26
C LYS A 169 8.56 -14.13 28.29
N ALA A 170 9.29 -13.21 27.70
CA ALA A 170 10.44 -13.48 26.83
C ALA A 170 11.74 -13.75 27.60
N HIS A 171 11.73 -13.59 28.93
CA HIS A 171 12.93 -13.67 29.81
C HIS A 171 13.99 -12.61 29.45
N ASP A 172 13.58 -11.49 28.87
CA ASP A 172 14.44 -10.38 28.52
C ASP A 172 14.56 -9.36 29.66
N PRO A 173 15.73 -8.71 29.84
CA PRO A 173 15.89 -7.69 30.87
C PRO A 173 15.05 -6.45 30.53
N ALA A 174 14.33 -5.94 31.53
CA ALA A 174 13.50 -4.73 31.37
C ALA A 174 14.38 -3.48 31.40
N PRO A 175 14.45 -2.67 30.32
CA PRO A 175 15.13 -1.39 30.34
C PRO A 175 14.36 -0.37 31.19
N PRO A 176 15.01 0.56 31.86
CA PRO A 176 14.33 1.59 32.63
C PRO A 176 13.44 2.47 31.73
N LEU A 177 12.28 2.91 32.26
CA LEU A 177 11.31 3.72 31.50
C LEU A 177 11.97 4.94 30.83
N SER A 178 12.93 5.59 31.49
CA SER A 178 13.63 6.75 30.93
C SER A 178 14.35 6.50 29.61
N GLN A 179 14.79 5.26 29.36
CA GLN A 179 15.47 4.90 28.11
C GLN A 179 14.50 4.60 26.97
N VAL A 180 13.28 4.16 27.29
CA VAL A 180 12.31 3.70 26.29
C VAL A 180 11.10 4.61 26.13
N ALA A 181 10.94 5.60 27.01
CA ALA A 181 9.76 6.49 27.04
C ALA A 181 9.51 7.16 25.66
N GLY A 182 10.55 7.69 25.00
CA GLY A 182 10.39 8.31 23.69
C GLY A 182 9.96 7.32 22.59
N ARG A 183 10.45 6.08 22.64
CA ARG A 183 10.05 5.02 21.71
C ARG A 183 8.60 4.58 21.94
N ILE A 184 8.19 4.47 23.22
CA ILE A 184 6.80 4.16 23.58
C ILE A 184 5.89 5.29 23.13
N GLN A 185 6.29 6.55 23.33
CA GLN A 185 5.50 7.71 22.90
C GLN A 185 5.28 7.69 21.39
N GLU A 186 6.33 7.45 20.59
CA GLU A 186 6.20 7.36 19.13
C GLU A 186 5.33 6.18 18.71
N LEU A 187 5.49 5.01 19.35
CA LEU A 187 4.65 3.84 19.09
C LEU A 187 3.16 4.12 19.36
N LEU A 188 2.85 4.74 20.51
CA LEU A 188 1.48 5.10 20.86
C LEU A 188 0.90 6.14 19.90
N LEU A 189 1.71 7.11 19.48
CA LEU A 189 1.33 8.10 18.47
C LEU A 189 0.98 7.42 17.15
N GLN A 190 1.84 6.52 16.66
CA GLN A 190 1.59 5.76 15.44
C GLN A 190 0.33 4.90 15.54
N GLN A 191 0.08 4.25 16.68
CA GLN A 191 -1.13 3.47 16.89
C GLN A 191 -2.39 4.34 16.83
N GLN A 192 -2.38 5.51 17.45
CA GLN A 192 -3.51 6.45 17.43
C GLN A 192 -3.74 7.01 16.02
N VAL A 193 -2.68 7.40 15.30
CA VAL A 193 -2.77 7.84 13.89
C VAL A 193 -3.36 6.71 13.03
N SER A 194 -2.88 5.49 13.20
CA SER A 194 -3.37 4.33 12.45
C SER A 194 -4.85 4.06 12.72
N GLY A 195 -5.29 4.13 13.98
CA GLY A 195 -6.70 3.97 14.35
C GLY A 195 -7.59 5.01 13.68
N LEU A 196 -7.26 6.29 13.83
CA LEU A 196 -8.01 7.38 13.20
C LEU A 196 -8.04 7.28 11.66
N PHE A 197 -6.94 6.86 11.07
CA PHE A 197 -6.85 6.64 9.64
C PHE A 197 -7.77 5.50 9.18
N GLN A 198 -7.80 4.38 9.90
CA GLN A 198 -8.66 3.24 9.56
C GLN A 198 -10.15 3.59 9.68
N ASP A 199 -10.55 4.29 10.75
CA ASP A 199 -11.93 4.76 10.94
C ASP A 199 -12.34 5.71 9.82
N TRP A 200 -11.47 6.65 9.46
CA TRP A 200 -11.71 7.57 8.36
C TRP A 200 -11.79 6.84 7.01
N LEU A 201 -10.89 5.89 6.73
CA LEU A 201 -10.89 5.13 5.49
C LEU A 201 -12.15 4.26 5.37
N SER A 202 -12.60 3.66 6.48
CA SER A 202 -13.89 2.95 6.52
C SER A 202 -15.04 3.88 6.15
N SER A 203 -15.06 5.09 6.72
CA SER A 203 -16.06 6.11 6.37
C SER A 203 -16.01 6.54 4.90
N LEU A 204 -14.80 6.64 4.32
CA LEU A 204 -14.67 6.92 2.87
C LEU A 204 -15.21 5.80 2.00
N ARG A 205 -15.00 4.53 2.37
CA ARG A 205 -15.56 3.38 1.65
C ARG A 205 -17.07 3.36 1.71
N ASP A 206 -17.65 3.65 2.87
CA ASP A 206 -19.10 3.67 3.08
C ASP A 206 -19.78 4.79 2.29
N GLN A 207 -19.10 5.92 2.07
CA GLN A 207 -19.61 7.08 1.34
C GLN A 207 -19.23 7.07 -0.15
N GLY A 208 -18.23 6.32 -0.51
CA GLY A 208 -17.50 6.46 -1.77
C GLY A 208 -18.13 5.81 -2.99
N ASN A 209 -19.41 5.41 -2.97
CA ASN A 209 -20.12 4.80 -4.11
C ASN A 209 -19.25 3.82 -4.93
N VAL A 210 -18.68 2.82 -4.22
CA VAL A 210 -17.83 1.79 -4.81
C VAL A 210 -18.70 0.69 -5.41
N GLU A 211 -18.58 0.47 -6.72
CA GLU A 211 -19.27 -0.60 -7.45
C GLU A 211 -18.24 -1.61 -7.98
N ILE A 212 -18.32 -2.86 -7.52
CA ILE A 212 -17.53 -3.96 -8.10
C ILE A 212 -18.29 -4.47 -9.32
N VAL A 213 -17.68 -4.36 -10.48
CA VAL A 213 -18.31 -4.69 -11.78
C VAL A 213 -18.01 -6.14 -12.17
N ASP A 214 -16.79 -6.61 -11.90
CA ASP A 214 -16.37 -7.96 -12.24
C ASP A 214 -16.75 -8.94 -11.11
N GLN A 215 -17.46 -10.02 -11.48
CA GLN A 215 -17.90 -11.06 -10.55
C GLN A 215 -16.74 -11.83 -9.89
N ALA A 216 -15.56 -11.87 -10.51
CA ALA A 216 -14.38 -12.47 -9.91
C ALA A 216 -14.01 -11.83 -8.56
N TYR A 217 -14.42 -10.57 -8.34
CA TYR A 217 -14.15 -9.80 -7.13
C TYR A 217 -15.41 -9.56 -6.26
N ALA A 218 -16.50 -10.27 -6.51
CA ALA A 218 -17.79 -10.04 -5.82
C ALA A 218 -17.70 -10.21 -4.29
N ASP A 219 -16.79 -11.04 -3.79
CA ASP A 219 -16.61 -11.25 -2.35
C ASP A 219 -16.09 -10.01 -1.62
N LEU A 220 -15.49 -9.05 -2.32
CA LEU A 220 -15.07 -7.77 -1.73
C LEU A 220 -16.25 -6.90 -1.28
N THR A 221 -17.43 -7.07 -1.89
CA THR A 221 -18.65 -6.36 -1.47
C THR A 221 -19.19 -6.89 -0.14
N ASN A 222 -18.97 -8.18 0.16
CA ASN A 222 -19.48 -8.84 1.36
C ASN A 222 -18.62 -8.57 2.61
N THR A 223 -17.34 -8.28 2.45
CA THR A 223 -16.42 -8.00 3.57
C THR A 223 -16.60 -6.61 4.19
N ASN A 224 -17.21 -5.66 3.47
CA ASN A 224 -17.56 -4.34 4.04
C ASN A 224 -18.69 -4.41 5.09
N SER A 225 -19.52 -5.46 5.09
CA SER A 225 -20.62 -5.63 6.05
C SER A 225 -20.23 -6.41 7.31
N GLY A 226 -19.02 -7.00 7.37
CA GLY A 226 -18.60 -7.95 8.41
C GLY A 226 -17.61 -7.45 9.46
N ALA A 227 -17.05 -6.26 9.32
CA ALA A 227 -15.98 -5.78 10.21
C ALA A 227 -16.45 -5.26 11.59
N ASN A 228 -17.74 -5.37 11.92
CA ASN A 228 -18.31 -4.85 13.17
C ASN A 228 -18.69 -5.93 14.20
N SER A 229 -18.10 -7.11 14.15
CA SER A 229 -18.44 -8.19 15.10
C SER A 229 -17.24 -9.03 15.50
N SER A 230 -16.24 -8.50 16.19
CA SER A 230 -15.41 -9.28 17.13
C SER A 230 -14.44 -8.36 17.87
N ASN A 231 -14.97 -7.55 18.78
CA ASN A 231 -14.19 -7.08 19.91
C ASN A 231 -14.52 -8.01 21.11
N PRO A 232 -13.68 -8.96 21.50
CA PRO A 232 -13.83 -9.64 22.77
C PRO A 232 -13.45 -8.62 23.84
N GLY A 233 -14.45 -8.08 24.53
CA GLY A 233 -14.26 -7.28 25.70
C GLY A 233 -13.41 -8.02 26.74
N PRO A 234 -12.66 -7.32 27.59
CA PRO A 234 -11.87 -7.95 28.63
C PRO A 234 -12.84 -8.63 29.61
N GLY A 235 -12.78 -9.99 29.63
CA GLY A 235 -13.52 -10.79 30.58
C GLY A 235 -13.16 -10.44 32.01
N GLN A 236 -14.17 -10.53 32.85
CA GLN A 236 -14.18 -10.36 34.30
C GLN A 236 -13.15 -11.25 35.02
#